data_a7e3498f26acc549af5d79c2684b0504
#
_entry.id   a7e3498f26acc549af5d79c2684b0504
#
_cell.length_a   1.000
_cell.length_b   1.000
_cell.length_c   1.000
_cell.angle_alpha   90.00
_cell.angle_beta   90.00
_cell.angle_gamma   90.00
#
_symmetry.space_group_name_H-M   'P 1'
#
loop_
_entity.id
_entity.type
_entity.pdbx_description
1 polymer ?
#
loop_
_entity_poly.entity_id
_entity_poly.type
_entity_poly.pdbx_seq_one_letter_code
_entity_poly.pdbx_strand_id
1 'polypeptide(L)'
;MSRKQLSYSLAKINFYLKENGFEEIGRMRTGKFIIPHNVINSYKTNQFTFDEGAYVFIEKERLYLIALILLQHKEELSINHFTSILRISKNTVLNDLKKLQTVILQEFDLKLWYDRSKGYYLVGKEYEKRTLMIRMIQSILPLLSGESILLSILEIDEERIRMLCADVEEVEKTLKVRYTDERIREIPFILYFILIRIEAQKFLDVLPEDYQHIAGTSEYGSIMNIFAKYDIQNTMDKLYLVSQFQISSVNFEDSRSKKFEKELAEAAEKTLENFENLVCIRFQDRKALLDALIQHLKPALYRIRYQYHIEGNILNMILPHHSYLFEITRHAMVPFEEMFHILIPQEEMAYITILFGGWMTKEGTLDFLEKKRRAIVVCTNGISISNFLFLKLKEAFPELEFLCSLSSRQFYEYHKEYDVVFATVHLDTAVPQLSLIHISEPTRPRLIS
;
A
#
# COMPACT_ATOMS: atom_id res chain seq x y z
N MET A 1 1.09 -19.48 -11.25
CA MET A 1 0.57 -19.86 -12.59
C MET A 1 1.30 -21.11 -13.08
N SER A 2 0.58 -22.17 -13.49
CA SER A 2 1.21 -23.39 -14.02
C SER A 2 1.75 -23.16 -15.44
N ARG A 3 2.74 -23.99 -15.87
CA ARG A 3 3.28 -23.91 -17.25
C ARG A 3 2.19 -24.08 -18.33
N LYS A 4 1.18 -24.92 -18.06
CA LYS A 4 0.03 -25.13 -18.97
C LYS A 4 -0.84 -23.87 -19.06
N GLN A 5 -1.12 -23.22 -17.92
CA GLN A 5 -1.90 -21.96 -17.89
C GLN A 5 -1.16 -20.84 -18.64
N LEU A 6 0.15 -20.71 -18.43
CA LEU A 6 0.98 -19.72 -19.11
C LEU A 6 0.97 -19.91 -20.64
N SER A 7 1.15 -21.17 -21.11
CA SER A 7 1.12 -21.48 -22.54
C SER A 7 -0.26 -21.23 -23.15
N TYR A 8 -1.33 -21.53 -22.45
CA TYR A 8 -2.69 -21.26 -22.90
C TYR A 8 -2.97 -19.76 -23.01
N SER A 9 -2.57 -18.96 -21.99
CA SER A 9 -2.72 -17.51 -22.02
C SER A 9 -1.91 -16.87 -23.14
N LEU A 10 -0.66 -17.34 -23.35
CA LEU A 10 0.17 -16.85 -24.45
C LEU A 10 -0.44 -17.16 -25.82
N ALA A 11 -0.98 -18.35 -26.00
CA ALA A 11 -1.65 -18.73 -27.26
C ALA A 11 -2.88 -17.84 -27.55
N LYS A 12 -3.67 -17.49 -26.52
CA LYS A 12 -4.79 -16.54 -26.66
C LYS A 12 -4.34 -15.14 -27.02
N ILE A 13 -3.30 -14.63 -26.34
CA ILE A 13 -2.72 -13.32 -26.63
C ILE A 13 -2.21 -13.30 -28.06
N ASN A 14 -1.48 -14.32 -28.51
CA ASN A 14 -0.95 -14.39 -29.86
C ASN A 14 -2.06 -14.51 -30.91
N PHE A 15 -3.12 -15.25 -30.62
CA PHE A 15 -4.29 -15.29 -31.48
C PHE A 15 -4.88 -13.88 -31.67
N TYR A 16 -5.10 -13.15 -30.57
CA TYR A 16 -5.61 -11.77 -30.61
C TYR A 16 -4.67 -10.83 -31.39
N LEU A 17 -3.36 -10.89 -31.11
CA LEU A 17 -2.36 -10.06 -31.79
C LEU A 17 -2.40 -10.31 -33.32
N LYS A 18 -2.48 -11.55 -33.74
CA LYS A 18 -2.55 -11.93 -35.15
C LYS A 18 -3.82 -11.44 -35.84
N GLU A 19 -4.99 -11.59 -35.21
CA GLU A 19 -6.27 -11.09 -35.71
C GLU A 19 -6.27 -9.56 -35.88
N ASN A 20 -5.47 -8.84 -35.08
CA ASN A 20 -5.34 -7.38 -35.16
C ASN A 20 -4.09 -6.90 -35.94
N GLY A 21 -3.44 -7.80 -36.66
CA GLY A 21 -2.30 -7.43 -37.55
C GLY A 21 -0.97 -7.21 -36.82
N PHE A 22 -0.84 -7.65 -35.58
CA PHE A 22 0.40 -7.57 -34.81
C PHE A 22 1.22 -8.86 -34.90
N GLU A 23 2.52 -8.75 -34.65
CA GLU A 23 3.40 -9.89 -34.54
C GLU A 23 3.16 -10.65 -33.22
N GLU A 24 3.36 -11.98 -33.26
CA GLU A 24 3.19 -12.85 -32.09
C GLU A 24 4.32 -12.68 -31.08
N ILE A 25 3.98 -12.76 -29.80
CA ILE A 25 4.96 -12.80 -28.70
C ILE A 25 5.66 -14.16 -28.72
N GLY A 26 6.98 -14.14 -28.93
CA GLY A 26 7.83 -15.31 -28.91
C GLY A 26 8.27 -15.71 -27.50
N ARG A 27 8.80 -16.94 -27.36
CA ARG A 27 9.41 -17.43 -26.13
C ARG A 27 10.77 -18.04 -26.40
N MET A 28 11.81 -17.57 -25.71
CA MET A 28 13.15 -18.15 -25.76
C MET A 28 13.22 -19.51 -25.06
N ARG A 29 14.24 -20.31 -25.38
CA ARG A 29 14.53 -21.58 -24.65
C ARG A 29 14.80 -21.35 -23.17
N THR A 30 15.30 -20.16 -22.79
CA THR A 30 15.53 -19.73 -21.40
C THR A 30 14.24 -19.38 -20.64
N GLY A 31 13.08 -19.39 -21.31
CA GLY A 31 11.78 -19.05 -20.74
C GLY A 31 11.41 -17.56 -20.83
N LYS A 32 12.31 -16.69 -21.26
CA LYS A 32 12.03 -15.24 -21.46
C LYS A 32 11.13 -15.05 -22.69
N PHE A 33 10.23 -14.05 -22.59
CA PHE A 33 9.38 -13.64 -23.71
C PHE A 33 10.11 -12.63 -24.61
N ILE A 34 9.84 -12.72 -25.90
CA ILE A 34 10.25 -11.74 -26.90
C ILE A 34 8.97 -11.03 -27.32
N ILE A 35 8.83 -9.77 -26.93
CA ILE A 35 7.67 -8.95 -27.28
C ILE A 35 8.08 -8.06 -28.46
N PRO A 36 7.38 -8.12 -29.60
CA PRO A 36 7.66 -7.26 -30.74
C PRO A 36 7.50 -5.75 -30.44
N HIS A 37 8.32 -4.94 -31.08
CA HIS A 37 8.30 -3.48 -30.83
C HIS A 37 6.96 -2.83 -31.20
N ASN A 38 6.27 -3.29 -32.25
CA ASN A 38 4.95 -2.81 -32.61
C ASN A 38 3.92 -3.08 -31.52
N VAL A 39 3.97 -4.24 -30.85
CA VAL A 39 3.11 -4.59 -29.72
C VAL A 39 3.40 -3.67 -28.51
N ILE A 40 4.69 -3.44 -28.19
CA ILE A 40 5.09 -2.54 -27.10
C ILE A 40 4.61 -1.12 -27.35
N ASN A 41 4.80 -0.60 -28.58
CA ASN A 41 4.40 0.74 -28.92
C ASN A 41 2.89 0.93 -28.87
N SER A 42 2.13 0.00 -29.43
CA SER A 42 0.66 0.06 -29.39
C SER A 42 0.10 -0.06 -27.99
N TYR A 43 0.76 -0.82 -27.10
CA TYR A 43 0.45 -0.85 -25.68
C TYR A 43 0.67 0.52 -25.01
N LYS A 44 1.82 1.15 -25.25
CA LYS A 44 2.17 2.47 -24.70
C LYS A 44 1.27 3.60 -25.19
N THR A 45 0.75 3.49 -26.41
CA THR A 45 -0.11 4.50 -27.03
C THR A 45 -1.60 4.24 -26.87
N ASN A 46 -1.98 3.26 -26.05
CA ASN A 46 -3.38 2.83 -25.83
C ASN A 46 -4.15 2.52 -27.14
N GLN A 47 -3.47 2.05 -28.16
CA GLN A 47 -4.07 1.74 -29.47
C GLN A 47 -4.71 0.34 -29.54
N PHE A 48 -4.58 -0.46 -28.49
CA PHE A 48 -5.33 -1.71 -28.38
C PHE A 48 -6.80 -1.39 -28.09
N THR A 49 -7.65 -1.46 -29.08
CA THR A 49 -9.10 -1.52 -28.90
C THR A 49 -9.43 -2.94 -28.43
N PHE A 50 -9.60 -3.11 -27.12
CA PHE A 50 -10.11 -4.38 -26.63
C PHE A 50 -11.60 -4.47 -26.95
N ASP A 51 -11.99 -5.46 -27.73
CA ASP A 51 -13.38 -5.90 -27.75
C ASP A 51 -13.73 -6.33 -26.31
N GLU A 52 -14.62 -5.57 -25.65
CA GLU A 52 -15.08 -5.89 -24.28
C GLU A 52 -15.61 -7.32 -24.19
N GLY A 53 -16.09 -7.89 -25.29
CA GLY A 53 -16.51 -9.27 -25.43
C GLY A 53 -15.39 -10.31 -25.34
N ALA A 54 -14.14 -9.92 -25.57
CA ALA A 54 -12.98 -10.82 -25.63
C ALA A 54 -12.14 -10.84 -24.33
N TYR A 55 -12.38 -9.93 -23.38
CA TYR A 55 -11.62 -9.91 -22.13
C TYR A 55 -11.90 -11.14 -21.28
N VAL A 56 -10.85 -11.89 -20.96
CA VAL A 56 -10.94 -13.09 -20.12
C VAL A 56 -10.43 -12.76 -18.73
N PHE A 57 -11.36 -12.60 -17.81
CA PHE A 57 -11.03 -12.32 -16.40
C PHE A 57 -10.20 -13.43 -15.78
N ILE A 58 -9.09 -13.09 -15.15
CA ILE A 58 -8.38 -14.01 -14.26
C ILE A 58 -9.20 -14.25 -13.00
N GLU A 59 -8.88 -15.31 -12.26
CA GLU A 59 -9.62 -15.67 -11.05
C GLU A 59 -9.78 -14.52 -10.07
N LYS A 60 -8.71 -13.79 -9.79
CA LYS A 60 -8.71 -12.66 -8.83
C LYS A 60 -9.67 -11.54 -9.28
N GLU A 61 -9.65 -11.18 -10.54
CA GLU A 61 -10.56 -10.18 -11.13
C GLU A 61 -12.02 -10.62 -11.04
N ARG A 62 -12.30 -11.91 -11.31
CA ARG A 62 -13.66 -12.43 -11.18
C ARG A 62 -14.18 -12.36 -9.75
N LEU A 63 -13.34 -12.65 -8.75
CA LEU A 63 -13.73 -12.53 -7.34
C LEU A 63 -14.11 -11.09 -7.00
N TYR A 64 -13.37 -10.11 -7.50
CA TYR A 64 -13.66 -8.69 -7.29
C TYR A 64 -14.98 -8.28 -7.94
N LEU A 65 -15.20 -8.68 -9.18
CA LEU A 65 -16.44 -8.39 -9.89
C LEU A 65 -17.65 -9.06 -9.24
N ILE A 66 -17.53 -10.33 -8.81
CA ILE A 66 -18.60 -11.03 -8.09
C ILE A 66 -18.96 -10.28 -6.80
N ALA A 67 -17.96 -9.78 -6.06
CA ALA A 67 -18.20 -9.00 -4.84
C ALA A 67 -18.96 -7.71 -5.15
N LEU A 68 -18.59 -6.96 -6.20
CA LEU A 68 -19.28 -5.73 -6.61
C LEU A 68 -20.70 -6.01 -7.10
N ILE A 69 -20.91 -7.06 -7.90
CA ILE A 69 -22.24 -7.49 -8.34
C ILE A 69 -23.13 -7.79 -7.14
N LEU A 70 -22.64 -8.53 -6.12
CA LEU A 70 -23.37 -8.82 -4.90
C LEU A 70 -23.71 -7.57 -4.08
N LEU A 71 -22.88 -6.54 -4.13
CA LEU A 71 -23.07 -5.30 -3.39
C LEU A 71 -24.01 -4.32 -4.10
N GLN A 72 -24.02 -4.31 -5.43
CA GLN A 72 -24.81 -3.39 -6.24
C GLN A 72 -26.25 -3.88 -6.44
N HIS A 73 -26.45 -5.17 -6.68
CA HIS A 73 -27.72 -5.71 -7.16
C HIS A 73 -28.88 -5.53 -6.18
N LYS A 74 -30.02 -5.15 -6.76
CA LYS A 74 -31.34 -5.04 -6.07
C LYS A 74 -32.18 -6.30 -6.23
N GLU A 75 -31.86 -7.14 -7.21
CA GLU A 75 -32.63 -8.31 -7.63
C GLU A 75 -31.99 -9.62 -7.15
N GLU A 76 -32.72 -10.73 -7.33
CA GLU A 76 -32.28 -12.07 -6.96
C GLU A 76 -31.11 -12.55 -7.82
N LEU A 77 -29.91 -12.65 -7.22
CA LEU A 77 -28.72 -13.14 -7.91
C LEU A 77 -28.65 -14.67 -7.91
N SER A 78 -28.85 -15.27 -9.06
CA SER A 78 -28.65 -16.71 -9.27
C SER A 78 -27.29 -17.04 -9.90
N ILE A 79 -26.88 -18.30 -9.88
CA ILE A 79 -25.68 -18.76 -10.57
C ILE A 79 -25.71 -18.39 -12.06
N ASN A 80 -26.90 -18.42 -12.67
CA ASN A 80 -27.05 -18.11 -14.10
C ASN A 80 -26.73 -16.63 -14.39
N HIS A 81 -27.06 -15.69 -13.49
CA HIS A 81 -26.65 -14.30 -13.63
C HIS A 81 -25.14 -14.15 -13.68
N PHE A 82 -24.41 -14.79 -12.74
CA PHE A 82 -22.94 -14.76 -12.76
C PHE A 82 -22.35 -15.44 -14.01
N THR A 83 -22.93 -16.56 -14.47
CA THR A 83 -22.44 -17.22 -15.70
C THR A 83 -22.62 -16.34 -16.93
N SER A 84 -23.74 -15.64 -17.04
CA SER A 84 -24.04 -14.73 -18.16
C SER A 84 -23.14 -13.50 -18.13
N ILE A 85 -23.05 -12.82 -16.98
CA ILE A 85 -22.29 -11.58 -16.82
C ILE A 85 -20.80 -11.82 -17.04
N LEU A 86 -20.23 -12.86 -16.39
CA LEU A 86 -18.79 -13.14 -16.44
C LEU A 86 -18.38 -14.09 -17.58
N ARG A 87 -19.35 -14.63 -18.34
CA ARG A 87 -19.15 -15.57 -19.46
C ARG A 87 -18.28 -16.79 -19.07
N ILE A 88 -18.57 -17.38 -17.91
CA ILE A 88 -17.86 -18.54 -17.37
C ILE A 88 -18.79 -19.70 -17.03
N SER A 89 -18.23 -20.89 -16.85
CA SER A 89 -19.03 -22.08 -16.53
C SER A 89 -19.62 -22.02 -15.12
N LYS A 90 -20.76 -22.71 -14.92
CA LYS A 90 -21.40 -22.86 -13.61
C LYS A 90 -20.44 -23.39 -12.54
N ASN A 91 -19.60 -24.36 -12.89
CA ASN A 91 -18.63 -24.92 -11.94
C ASN A 91 -17.55 -23.89 -11.55
N THR A 92 -17.15 -23.02 -12.47
CA THR A 92 -16.23 -21.92 -12.20
C THR A 92 -16.86 -20.93 -11.24
N VAL A 93 -18.13 -20.53 -11.48
CA VAL A 93 -18.87 -19.63 -10.57
C VAL A 93 -18.96 -20.19 -9.15
N LEU A 94 -19.33 -21.48 -9.01
CA LEU A 94 -19.42 -22.12 -7.69
C LEU A 94 -18.09 -22.15 -6.95
N ASN A 95 -17.00 -22.40 -7.67
CA ASN A 95 -15.66 -22.37 -7.09
C ASN A 95 -15.24 -20.94 -6.70
N ASP A 96 -15.54 -19.96 -7.54
CA ASP A 96 -15.24 -18.56 -7.29
C ASP A 96 -16.05 -18.03 -6.09
N LEU A 97 -17.34 -18.34 -5.96
CA LEU A 97 -18.15 -17.99 -4.78
C LEU A 97 -17.59 -18.61 -3.49
N LYS A 98 -17.13 -19.87 -3.53
CA LYS A 98 -16.49 -20.49 -2.39
C LYS A 98 -15.18 -19.80 -2.02
N LYS A 99 -14.35 -19.43 -3.00
CA LYS A 99 -13.10 -18.70 -2.79
C LYS A 99 -13.36 -17.28 -2.28
N LEU A 100 -14.37 -16.58 -2.82
CA LEU A 100 -14.78 -15.28 -2.32
C LEU A 100 -15.06 -15.34 -0.81
N GLN A 101 -15.84 -16.34 -0.37
CA GLN A 101 -16.14 -16.53 1.05
C GLN A 101 -14.89 -16.79 1.91
N THR A 102 -13.95 -17.60 1.44
CA THR A 102 -12.82 -18.08 2.24
C THR A 102 -11.58 -17.19 2.16
N VAL A 103 -11.44 -16.38 1.12
CA VAL A 103 -10.23 -15.56 0.89
C VAL A 103 -10.49 -14.08 1.13
N ILE A 104 -11.64 -13.55 0.71
CA ILE A 104 -11.90 -12.11 0.74
C ILE A 104 -12.85 -11.75 1.88
N LEU A 105 -14.04 -12.38 1.94
CA LEU A 105 -15.08 -11.95 2.87
C LEU A 105 -14.73 -12.13 4.34
N GLN A 106 -13.81 -13.05 4.67
CA GLN A 106 -13.36 -13.27 6.06
C GLN A 106 -12.59 -12.05 6.60
N GLU A 107 -11.87 -11.32 5.75
CA GLU A 107 -11.14 -10.11 6.15
C GLU A 107 -12.07 -8.97 6.57
N PHE A 108 -13.33 -9.00 6.11
CA PHE A 108 -14.33 -7.96 6.36
C PHE A 108 -15.46 -8.40 7.31
N ASP A 109 -15.33 -9.53 7.98
CA ASP A 109 -16.42 -10.11 8.79
C ASP A 109 -17.75 -10.20 8.02
N LEU A 110 -17.67 -10.52 6.72
CA LEU A 110 -18.82 -10.70 5.84
C LEU A 110 -19.06 -12.17 5.52
N LYS A 111 -20.33 -12.53 5.33
CA LYS A 111 -20.74 -13.89 4.96
C LYS A 111 -21.56 -13.87 3.69
N LEU A 112 -21.25 -14.80 2.79
CA LEU A 112 -22.06 -15.08 1.60
C LEU A 112 -23.19 -16.04 1.98
N TRP A 113 -24.43 -15.65 1.72
CA TRP A 113 -25.60 -16.48 1.94
C TRP A 113 -26.35 -16.69 0.63
N TYR A 114 -27.09 -17.79 0.60
CA TYR A 114 -28.02 -18.12 -0.47
C TYR A 114 -29.40 -18.42 0.09
N ASP A 115 -30.40 -17.81 -0.44
CA ASP A 115 -31.80 -18.09 -0.17
C ASP A 115 -32.57 -18.28 -1.49
N ARG A 116 -33.58 -19.16 -1.49
CA ARG A 116 -34.34 -19.46 -2.72
C ARG A 116 -35.11 -18.28 -3.27
N SER A 117 -35.52 -17.35 -2.39
CA SER A 117 -36.30 -16.17 -2.76
C SER A 117 -35.46 -14.93 -3.00
N LYS A 118 -34.21 -14.88 -2.49
CA LYS A 118 -33.32 -13.71 -2.57
C LYS A 118 -32.04 -13.96 -3.38
N GLY A 119 -31.81 -15.21 -3.81
CA GLY A 119 -30.58 -15.58 -4.47
C GLY A 119 -29.35 -15.48 -3.55
N TYR A 120 -28.19 -15.15 -4.11
CA TYR A 120 -26.96 -14.91 -3.38
C TYR A 120 -26.90 -13.48 -2.87
N TYR A 121 -26.52 -13.29 -1.60
CA TYR A 121 -26.35 -11.96 -0.99
C TYR A 121 -25.33 -11.98 0.14
N LEU A 122 -24.82 -10.79 0.51
CA LEU A 122 -23.85 -10.61 1.58
C LEU A 122 -24.56 -10.22 2.88
N VAL A 123 -24.18 -10.92 3.97
CA VAL A 123 -24.61 -10.64 5.34
C VAL A 123 -23.42 -10.04 6.11
N GLY A 124 -23.69 -9.00 6.88
CA GLY A 124 -22.73 -8.28 7.72
C GLY A 124 -23.06 -6.80 7.79
N LYS A 125 -22.23 -6.03 8.51
CA LYS A 125 -22.42 -4.59 8.71
C LYS A 125 -22.30 -3.83 7.39
N GLU A 126 -23.07 -2.75 7.24
CA GLU A 126 -23.01 -1.92 6.05
C GLU A 126 -21.66 -1.24 5.87
N TYR A 127 -21.01 -0.86 6.96
CA TYR A 127 -19.66 -0.32 6.95
C TYR A 127 -18.66 -1.29 6.28
N GLU A 128 -18.67 -2.56 6.66
CA GLU A 128 -17.79 -3.58 6.08
C GLU A 128 -18.09 -3.84 4.59
N LYS A 129 -19.36 -3.79 4.22
CA LYS A 129 -19.76 -3.90 2.81
C LYS A 129 -19.23 -2.75 1.96
N ARG A 130 -19.26 -1.52 2.49
CA ARG A 130 -18.70 -0.35 1.78
C ARG A 130 -17.19 -0.38 1.73
N THR A 131 -16.52 -0.84 2.78
CA THR A 131 -15.08 -1.03 2.80
C THR A 131 -14.64 -2.06 1.76
N LEU A 132 -15.31 -3.21 1.70
CA LEU A 132 -15.11 -4.21 0.64
C LEU A 132 -15.32 -3.61 -0.76
N MET A 133 -16.40 -2.86 -0.96
CA MET A 133 -16.74 -2.23 -2.23
C MET A 133 -15.62 -1.30 -2.71
N ILE A 134 -15.14 -0.41 -1.86
CA ILE A 134 -14.06 0.52 -2.19
C ILE A 134 -12.81 -0.27 -2.60
N ARG A 135 -12.45 -1.28 -1.82
CA ARG A 135 -11.28 -2.13 -2.11
C ARG A 135 -11.39 -2.84 -3.47
N MET A 136 -12.58 -3.32 -3.83
CA MET A 136 -12.79 -3.96 -5.13
C MET A 136 -12.70 -2.96 -6.29
N ILE A 137 -13.26 -1.75 -6.13
CA ILE A 137 -13.14 -0.67 -7.11
C ILE A 137 -11.66 -0.33 -7.34
N GLN A 138 -10.91 -0.13 -6.27
CA GLN A 138 -9.47 0.18 -6.32
C GLN A 138 -8.63 -0.94 -6.96
N SER A 139 -9.07 -2.18 -6.83
CA SER A 139 -8.39 -3.32 -7.45
C SER A 139 -8.69 -3.46 -8.96
N ILE A 140 -9.84 -2.96 -9.43
CA ILE A 140 -10.28 -3.09 -10.83
C ILE A 140 -9.87 -1.87 -11.66
N LEU A 141 -10.02 -0.65 -11.15
CA LEU A 141 -9.75 0.57 -11.91
C LEU A 141 -8.34 0.68 -12.49
N PRO A 142 -7.26 0.20 -11.83
CA PRO A 142 -5.91 0.20 -12.40
C PRO A 142 -5.68 -0.82 -13.52
N LEU A 143 -6.62 -1.76 -13.74
CA LEU A 143 -6.51 -2.72 -14.83
C LEU A 143 -6.62 -2.01 -16.19
N LEU A 144 -6.05 -2.67 -17.21
CA LEU A 144 -6.12 -2.20 -18.58
C LEU A 144 -7.55 -2.05 -19.05
N SER A 145 -8.36 -1.31 -19.10
CA SER A 145 -9.82 -1.23 -19.33
C SER A 145 -10.65 -1.34 -18.05
N GLY A 146 -10.06 -1.09 -16.87
CA GLY A 146 -10.78 -1.25 -15.60
C GLY A 146 -12.05 -0.40 -15.51
N GLU A 147 -12.01 0.82 -16.04
CA GLU A 147 -13.17 1.70 -16.12
C GLU A 147 -14.28 1.13 -17.03
N SER A 148 -13.93 0.73 -18.26
CA SER A 148 -14.90 0.10 -19.18
C SER A 148 -15.47 -1.19 -18.59
N ILE A 149 -14.66 -1.97 -17.88
CA ILE A 149 -15.11 -3.19 -17.19
C ILE A 149 -16.15 -2.85 -16.11
N LEU A 150 -15.90 -1.83 -15.28
CA LEU A 150 -16.87 -1.43 -14.27
C LEU A 150 -18.15 -0.91 -14.91
N LEU A 151 -18.06 -0.06 -15.93
CA LEU A 151 -19.21 0.52 -16.61
C LEU A 151 -20.08 -0.56 -17.28
N SER A 152 -19.47 -1.50 -18.03
CA SER A 152 -20.20 -2.51 -18.80
C SER A 152 -20.72 -3.66 -17.93
N ILE A 153 -19.88 -4.20 -17.03
CA ILE A 153 -20.24 -5.39 -16.21
C ILE A 153 -21.28 -5.04 -15.14
N LEU A 154 -21.19 -3.83 -14.58
CA LEU A 154 -22.07 -3.39 -13.51
C LEU A 154 -23.19 -2.47 -14.01
N GLU A 155 -23.31 -2.30 -15.34
CA GLU A 155 -24.33 -1.45 -15.97
C GLU A 155 -24.42 -0.07 -15.32
N ILE A 156 -23.25 0.55 -15.08
CA ILE A 156 -23.15 1.85 -14.41
C ILE A 156 -23.61 2.96 -15.38
N ASP A 157 -24.42 3.89 -14.88
CA ASP A 157 -24.82 5.08 -15.62
C ASP A 157 -23.64 6.03 -15.82
N GLU A 158 -23.12 6.08 -17.05
CA GLU A 158 -21.97 6.93 -17.42
C GLU A 158 -22.26 8.43 -17.24
N GLU A 159 -23.52 8.87 -17.46
CA GLU A 159 -23.86 10.27 -17.25
C GLU A 159 -23.75 10.65 -15.79
N ARG A 160 -24.20 9.76 -14.91
CA ARG A 160 -24.05 9.94 -13.47
C ARG A 160 -22.60 9.95 -13.03
N ILE A 161 -21.73 9.11 -13.60
CA ILE A 161 -20.27 9.17 -13.34
C ILE A 161 -19.71 10.52 -13.78
N ARG A 162 -20.08 11.02 -14.97
CA ARG A 162 -19.63 12.35 -15.45
C ARG A 162 -20.07 13.48 -14.52
N MET A 163 -21.29 13.42 -14.00
CA MET A 163 -21.76 14.39 -12.99
C MET A 163 -20.92 14.32 -11.70
N LEU A 164 -20.62 13.13 -11.22
CA LEU A 164 -19.79 12.95 -10.04
C LEU A 164 -18.34 13.40 -10.25
N CYS A 165 -17.78 13.22 -11.45
CA CYS A 165 -16.48 13.79 -11.80
C CYS A 165 -16.49 15.32 -11.68
N ALA A 166 -17.52 15.98 -12.20
CA ALA A 166 -17.68 17.43 -12.08
C ALA A 166 -17.82 17.89 -10.61
N ASP A 167 -18.53 17.10 -9.78
CA ASP A 167 -18.66 17.39 -8.34
C ASP A 167 -17.33 17.26 -7.61
N VAL A 168 -16.52 16.25 -7.94
CA VAL A 168 -15.17 16.08 -7.38
C VAL A 168 -14.27 17.25 -7.77
N GLU A 169 -14.31 17.70 -9.03
CA GLU A 169 -13.57 18.88 -9.47
C GLU A 169 -14.03 20.16 -8.75
N GLU A 170 -15.32 20.29 -8.48
CA GLU A 170 -15.88 21.41 -7.72
C GLU A 170 -15.40 21.39 -6.26
N VAL A 171 -15.28 20.21 -5.66
CA VAL A 171 -14.68 20.05 -4.33
C VAL A 171 -13.21 20.47 -4.35
N GLU A 172 -12.40 20.05 -5.32
CA GLU A 172 -11.01 20.48 -5.47
C GLU A 172 -10.88 22.01 -5.53
N LYS A 173 -11.72 22.65 -6.36
CA LYS A 173 -11.72 24.12 -6.51
C LYS A 173 -12.15 24.84 -5.24
N THR A 174 -13.21 24.35 -4.59
CA THR A 174 -13.79 24.98 -3.39
C THR A 174 -12.86 24.87 -2.19
N LEU A 175 -12.24 23.70 -2.01
CA LEU A 175 -11.33 23.43 -0.89
C LEU A 175 -9.88 23.81 -1.21
N LYS A 176 -9.58 24.21 -2.45
CA LYS A 176 -8.21 24.50 -2.93
C LYS A 176 -7.23 23.35 -2.70
N VAL A 177 -7.72 22.13 -2.85
CA VAL A 177 -6.94 20.89 -2.73
C VAL A 177 -6.65 20.29 -4.08
N ARG A 178 -5.71 19.35 -4.14
CA ARG A 178 -5.50 18.48 -5.28
C ARG A 178 -5.50 17.04 -4.86
N TYR A 179 -6.15 16.21 -5.64
CA TYR A 179 -6.10 14.76 -5.53
C TYR A 179 -5.03 14.23 -6.50
N THR A 180 -4.51 13.03 -6.22
CA THR A 180 -3.67 12.32 -7.19
C THR A 180 -4.50 11.90 -8.40
N ASP A 181 -3.86 11.71 -9.56
CA ASP A 181 -4.53 11.27 -10.80
C ASP A 181 -5.28 9.93 -10.60
N GLU A 182 -4.76 9.07 -9.73
CA GLU A 182 -5.41 7.83 -9.35
C GLU A 182 -6.70 8.09 -8.56
N ARG A 183 -6.62 8.93 -7.53
CA ARG A 183 -7.77 9.23 -6.65
C ARG A 183 -8.87 10.00 -7.36
N ILE A 184 -8.53 10.93 -8.24
CA ILE A 184 -9.55 11.68 -9.01
C ILE A 184 -10.35 10.77 -9.94
N ARG A 185 -9.76 9.64 -10.39
CA ARG A 185 -10.45 8.60 -11.15
C ARG A 185 -11.29 7.67 -10.28
N GLU A 186 -10.85 7.37 -9.05
CA GLU A 186 -11.53 6.43 -8.13
C GLU A 186 -12.75 7.05 -7.44
N ILE A 187 -12.62 8.29 -6.95
CA ILE A 187 -13.65 8.93 -6.12
C ILE A 187 -15.03 8.92 -6.78
N PRO A 188 -15.23 9.27 -8.07
CA PRO A 188 -16.53 9.24 -8.69
C PRO A 188 -17.20 7.86 -8.64
N PHE A 189 -16.46 6.79 -8.87
CA PHE A 189 -17.00 5.43 -8.76
C PHE A 189 -17.35 5.07 -7.32
N ILE A 190 -16.50 5.41 -6.36
CA ILE A 190 -16.77 5.20 -4.93
C ILE A 190 -18.05 5.93 -4.53
N LEU A 191 -18.19 7.19 -4.90
CA LEU A 191 -19.38 8.01 -4.63
C LEU A 191 -20.64 7.44 -5.30
N TYR A 192 -20.53 7.00 -6.56
CA TYR A 192 -21.63 6.34 -7.26
C TYR A 192 -22.19 5.18 -6.45
N PHE A 193 -21.31 4.28 -6.00
CA PHE A 193 -21.74 3.12 -5.23
C PHE A 193 -22.26 3.49 -3.84
N ILE A 194 -21.69 4.48 -3.17
CA ILE A 194 -22.22 4.99 -1.89
C ILE A 194 -23.66 5.50 -2.10
N LEU A 195 -23.90 6.30 -3.13
CA LEU A 195 -25.20 6.89 -3.41
C LEU A 195 -26.26 5.85 -3.78
N ILE A 196 -25.95 4.88 -4.64
CA ILE A 196 -26.92 3.81 -4.96
C ILE A 196 -27.29 2.96 -3.75
N ARG A 197 -26.36 2.79 -2.78
CA ARG A 197 -26.67 2.08 -1.54
C ARG A 197 -27.57 2.90 -0.63
N ILE A 198 -27.37 4.21 -0.55
CA ILE A 198 -28.24 5.14 0.17
C ILE A 198 -29.65 5.12 -0.45
N GLU A 199 -29.76 5.21 -1.79
CA GLU A 199 -31.04 5.12 -2.52
C GLU A 199 -31.74 3.78 -2.31
N ALA A 200 -30.98 2.71 -2.13
CA ALA A 200 -31.52 1.39 -1.77
C ALA A 200 -31.84 1.24 -0.27
N GLN A 201 -31.85 2.35 0.50
CA GLN A 201 -32.10 2.40 1.95
C GLN A 201 -31.14 1.52 2.78
N LYS A 202 -29.93 1.31 2.30
CA LYS A 202 -28.85 0.60 3.01
C LYS A 202 -27.97 1.62 3.72
N PHE A 203 -28.49 2.17 4.81
CA PHE A 203 -27.83 3.21 5.58
C PHE A 203 -26.76 2.64 6.51
N LEU A 204 -25.79 3.48 6.85
CA LEU A 204 -24.82 3.19 7.90
C LEU A 204 -25.46 3.36 9.27
N ASP A 205 -25.38 2.32 10.09
CA ASP A 205 -25.90 2.33 11.46
C ASP A 205 -24.85 2.85 12.46
N VAL A 206 -23.59 2.47 12.24
CA VAL A 206 -22.47 2.80 13.13
C VAL A 206 -21.21 3.09 12.29
N LEU A 207 -20.48 4.12 12.69
CA LEU A 207 -19.13 4.42 12.23
C LEU A 207 -18.15 4.39 13.42
N PRO A 208 -16.85 4.12 13.20
CA PRO A 208 -15.82 4.34 14.20
C PRO A 208 -15.90 5.76 14.81
N GLU A 209 -15.53 5.90 16.09
CA GLU A 209 -15.64 7.19 16.82
C GLU A 209 -14.90 8.33 16.11
N ASP A 210 -13.80 8.03 15.46
CA ASP A 210 -12.98 9.00 14.72
C ASP A 210 -13.76 9.77 13.64
N TYR A 211 -14.83 9.21 13.10
CA TYR A 211 -15.68 9.90 12.12
C TYR A 211 -16.49 11.05 12.70
N GLN A 212 -16.71 11.09 14.01
CA GLN A 212 -17.49 12.18 14.64
C GLN A 212 -16.81 13.53 14.51
N HIS A 213 -15.49 13.58 14.42
CA HIS A 213 -14.72 14.81 14.25
C HIS A 213 -14.96 15.48 12.89
N ILE A 214 -15.37 14.71 11.86
CA ILE A 214 -15.61 15.21 10.50
C ILE A 214 -16.64 16.34 10.48
N ALA A 215 -17.71 16.22 11.25
CA ALA A 215 -18.78 17.24 11.29
C ALA A 215 -18.29 18.62 11.73
N GLY A 216 -17.20 18.71 12.48
CA GLY A 216 -16.59 19.96 12.94
C GLY A 216 -15.58 20.56 11.96
N THR A 217 -15.27 19.90 10.84
CA THR A 217 -14.30 20.37 9.85
C THR A 217 -14.90 21.37 8.88
N SER A 218 -14.09 22.26 8.32
CA SER A 218 -14.52 23.22 7.30
C SER A 218 -14.94 22.54 6.00
N GLU A 219 -14.32 21.41 5.71
CA GLU A 219 -14.57 20.58 4.55
C GLU A 219 -15.97 20.00 4.55
N TYR A 220 -16.47 19.58 5.71
CA TYR A 220 -17.81 19.00 5.85
C TYR A 220 -18.88 19.90 5.27
N GLY A 221 -18.90 21.17 5.67
CA GLY A 221 -19.88 22.14 5.18
C GLY A 221 -19.78 22.38 3.68
N SER A 222 -18.57 22.53 3.17
CA SER A 222 -18.30 22.79 1.75
C SER A 222 -18.71 21.59 0.87
N ILE A 223 -18.29 20.38 1.26
CA ILE A 223 -18.63 19.15 0.52
C ILE A 223 -20.14 18.91 0.56
N MET A 224 -20.76 19.01 1.73
CA MET A 224 -22.20 18.77 1.86
C MET A 224 -23.05 19.79 1.10
N ASN A 225 -22.59 21.02 0.90
CA ASN A 225 -23.26 21.97 0.02
C ASN A 225 -23.25 21.53 -1.46
N ILE A 226 -22.11 21.03 -1.94
CA ILE A 226 -21.99 20.49 -3.32
C ILE A 226 -22.88 19.26 -3.48
N PHE A 227 -22.92 18.39 -2.46
CA PHE A 227 -23.67 17.13 -2.48
C PHE A 227 -25.14 17.27 -2.01
N ALA A 228 -25.63 18.50 -1.73
CA ALA A 228 -27.03 18.73 -1.29
C ALA A 228 -28.07 18.18 -2.28
N LYS A 229 -27.76 18.21 -3.58
CA LYS A 229 -28.62 17.70 -4.65
C LYS A 229 -28.90 16.18 -4.59
N TYR A 230 -28.11 15.41 -3.86
CA TYR A 230 -28.30 13.95 -3.72
C TYR A 230 -29.17 13.55 -2.52
N ASP A 231 -29.72 14.50 -1.79
CA ASP A 231 -30.69 14.29 -0.69
C ASP A 231 -30.25 13.25 0.37
N ILE A 232 -29.01 13.30 0.77
CA ILE A 232 -28.47 12.38 1.78
C ILE A 232 -28.98 12.81 3.16
N GLN A 233 -29.87 12.05 3.77
CA GLN A 233 -30.49 12.40 5.07
C GLN A 233 -29.69 11.85 6.26
N ASN A 234 -29.19 10.64 6.17
CA ASN A 234 -28.50 9.96 7.29
C ASN A 234 -27.17 10.62 7.59
N THR A 235 -26.96 10.97 8.86
CA THR A 235 -25.73 11.66 9.32
C THR A 235 -24.49 10.81 9.14
N MET A 236 -24.55 9.50 9.41
CA MET A 236 -23.41 8.61 9.26
C MET A 236 -22.99 8.49 7.78
N ASP A 237 -23.96 8.47 6.87
CA ASP A 237 -23.66 8.46 5.43
C ASP A 237 -23.00 9.75 4.97
N LYS A 238 -23.41 10.92 5.51
CA LYS A 238 -22.74 12.21 5.25
C LYS A 238 -21.29 12.20 5.71
N LEU A 239 -21.05 11.75 6.93
CA LEU A 239 -19.68 11.66 7.49
C LEU A 239 -18.82 10.71 6.66
N TYR A 240 -19.36 9.55 6.29
CA TYR A 240 -18.65 8.56 5.48
C TYR A 240 -18.31 9.09 4.08
N LEU A 241 -19.24 9.81 3.44
CA LEU A 241 -19.00 10.44 2.15
C LEU A 241 -17.86 11.48 2.24
N VAL A 242 -17.92 12.36 3.22
CA VAL A 242 -16.89 13.39 3.42
C VAL A 242 -15.52 12.77 3.71
N SER A 243 -15.47 11.68 4.45
CA SER A 243 -14.21 10.96 4.74
C SER A 243 -13.48 10.53 3.47
N GLN A 244 -14.21 10.18 2.39
CA GLN A 244 -13.59 9.75 1.13
C GLN A 244 -12.75 10.87 0.48
N PHE A 245 -13.07 12.10 0.75
CA PHE A 245 -12.29 13.26 0.32
C PHE A 245 -11.09 13.50 1.25
N GLN A 246 -11.26 13.38 2.56
CA GLN A 246 -10.19 13.63 3.54
C GLN A 246 -9.02 12.64 3.44
N ILE A 247 -9.31 11.34 3.23
CA ILE A 247 -8.28 10.30 3.07
C ILE A 247 -7.45 10.46 1.78
N SER A 248 -7.84 11.37 0.90
CA SER A 248 -7.35 11.48 -0.47
C SER A 248 -6.58 12.74 -0.77
N SER A 249 -6.74 13.78 0.05
CA SER A 249 -6.22 15.12 -0.25
C SER A 249 -4.76 15.31 0.11
N VAL A 250 -4.03 15.98 -0.78
CA VAL A 250 -2.60 16.28 -0.58
C VAL A 250 -2.37 17.60 0.15
N ASN A 251 -3.29 18.57 0.03
CA ASN A 251 -3.16 19.89 0.69
C ASN A 251 -4.51 20.35 1.22
N PHE A 252 -4.62 20.49 2.54
CA PHE A 252 -5.71 21.20 3.19
C PHE A 252 -5.15 22.38 3.97
N GLU A 253 -5.57 23.60 3.63
CA GLU A 253 -5.48 24.75 4.52
C GLU A 253 -6.75 24.76 5.40
N ASP A 254 -6.73 24.04 6.52
CA ASP A 254 -7.79 24.13 7.52
C ASP A 254 -7.51 25.28 8.49
N SER A 255 -8.21 26.38 8.31
CA SER A 255 -8.08 27.57 9.16
C SER A 255 -8.60 27.38 10.60
N ARG A 256 -9.30 26.29 10.91
CA ARG A 256 -9.83 26.01 12.25
C ARG A 256 -8.98 25.04 13.07
N SER A 257 -8.09 24.28 12.47
CA SER A 257 -7.29 23.30 13.20
C SER A 257 -5.83 23.71 13.37
N LYS A 258 -5.55 24.96 13.65
CA LYS A 258 -4.18 25.44 14.00
C LYS A 258 -3.52 24.55 15.05
N LYS A 259 -4.29 23.98 15.96
CA LYS A 259 -3.79 23.04 16.98
C LYS A 259 -3.36 21.72 16.34
N PHE A 260 -4.22 21.12 15.52
CA PHE A 260 -3.92 19.87 14.83
C PHE A 260 -2.74 20.00 13.87
N GLU A 261 -2.70 21.07 13.08
CA GLU A 261 -1.57 21.34 12.17
C GLU A 261 -0.27 21.55 12.93
N LYS A 262 -0.32 22.21 14.08
CA LYS A 262 0.84 22.37 14.96
C LYS A 262 1.29 21.03 15.53
N GLU A 263 0.38 20.21 16.05
CA GLU A 263 0.68 18.87 16.57
C GLU A 263 1.25 17.97 15.46
N LEU A 264 0.69 18.02 14.25
CA LEU A 264 1.19 17.27 13.09
C LEU A 264 2.61 17.71 12.71
N ALA A 265 2.85 19.02 12.65
CA ALA A 265 4.17 19.58 12.35
C ALA A 265 5.20 19.21 13.42
N GLU A 266 4.83 19.28 14.70
CA GLU A 266 5.70 18.87 15.82
C GLU A 266 6.03 17.37 15.78
N ALA A 267 5.05 16.53 15.45
CA ALA A 267 5.27 15.09 15.31
C ALA A 267 6.17 14.76 14.12
N ALA A 268 5.94 15.41 12.97
CA ALA A 268 6.76 15.24 11.77
C ALA A 268 8.20 15.71 12.01
N GLU A 269 8.39 16.83 12.70
CA GLU A 269 9.71 17.37 13.07
C GLU A 269 10.47 16.37 13.95
N LYS A 270 9.84 15.85 15.01
CA LYS A 270 10.44 14.83 15.88
C LYS A 270 10.76 13.54 15.13
N THR A 271 9.88 13.13 14.22
CA THR A 271 10.11 11.96 13.37
C THR A 271 11.33 12.16 12.47
N LEU A 272 11.42 13.32 11.82
CA LEU A 272 12.56 13.63 10.97
C LEU A 272 13.87 13.69 11.76
N GLU A 273 13.87 14.35 12.91
CA GLU A 273 15.03 14.39 13.79
C GLU A 273 15.45 12.99 14.25
N ASN A 274 14.49 12.15 14.64
CA ASN A 274 14.75 10.78 15.04
C ASN A 274 15.31 9.95 13.89
N PHE A 275 14.77 10.11 12.68
CA PHE A 275 15.30 9.46 11.49
C PHE A 275 16.74 9.88 11.21
N GLU A 276 17.03 11.18 11.18
CA GLU A 276 18.38 11.71 10.98
C GLU A 276 19.38 11.17 12.00
N ASN A 277 18.97 11.05 13.26
CA ASN A 277 19.82 10.50 14.33
C ASN A 277 20.08 9.00 14.13
N LEU A 278 19.08 8.23 13.71
CA LEU A 278 19.22 6.79 13.46
C LEU A 278 20.12 6.47 12.26
N VAL A 279 20.05 7.30 11.21
CA VAL A 279 20.91 7.12 10.02
C VAL A 279 22.26 7.84 10.14
N CYS A 280 22.45 8.66 11.17
CA CYS A 280 23.63 9.53 11.36
C CYS A 280 23.89 10.47 10.17
N ILE A 281 22.83 11.01 9.56
CA ILE A 281 22.87 11.92 8.41
C ILE A 281 22.02 13.15 8.75
N ARG A 282 22.42 14.32 8.22
CA ARG A 282 21.62 15.54 8.21
C ARG A 282 21.29 15.89 6.77
N PHE A 283 19.98 16.04 6.48
CA PHE A 283 19.53 16.41 5.13
C PHE A 283 19.86 17.88 4.81
N GLN A 284 20.36 18.13 3.60
CA GLN A 284 20.68 19.47 3.14
C GLN A 284 19.42 20.32 2.97
N ASP A 285 18.39 19.77 2.34
CA ASP A 285 17.10 20.42 2.13
C ASP A 285 16.05 19.91 3.12
N ARG A 286 16.41 20.01 4.42
CA ARG A 286 15.60 19.50 5.54
C ARG A 286 14.19 20.06 5.56
N LYS A 287 14.03 21.35 5.20
CA LYS A 287 12.72 22.00 5.17
C LYS A 287 11.80 21.39 4.14
N ALA A 288 12.28 21.19 2.91
CA ALA A 288 11.47 20.59 1.86
C ALA A 288 11.11 19.12 2.15
N LEU A 289 12.02 18.36 2.81
CA LEU A 289 11.70 17.01 3.29
C LEU A 289 10.62 17.04 4.38
N LEU A 290 10.70 17.96 5.34
CA LEU A 290 9.70 18.11 6.39
C LEU A 290 8.33 18.46 5.80
N ASP A 291 8.27 19.38 4.85
CA ASP A 291 7.04 19.76 4.16
C ASP A 291 6.44 18.57 3.41
N ALA A 292 7.27 17.79 2.70
CA ALA A 292 6.84 16.58 2.02
C ALA A 292 6.35 15.49 3.00
N LEU A 293 7.01 15.34 4.14
CA LEU A 293 6.62 14.41 5.19
C LEU A 293 5.25 14.80 5.79
N ILE A 294 5.03 16.07 6.10
CA ILE A 294 3.74 16.58 6.60
C ILE A 294 2.63 16.34 5.58
N GLN A 295 2.89 16.65 4.30
CA GLN A 295 1.92 16.41 3.20
C GLN A 295 1.54 14.93 3.08
N HIS A 296 2.47 14.02 3.33
CA HIS A 296 2.19 12.59 3.30
C HIS A 296 1.47 12.11 4.57
N LEU A 297 1.92 12.56 5.75
CA LEU A 297 1.40 12.10 7.04
C LEU A 297 -0.03 12.56 7.32
N LYS A 298 -0.44 13.74 6.83
CA LYS A 298 -1.79 14.27 7.05
C LYS A 298 -2.88 13.33 6.51
N PRO A 299 -2.90 12.97 5.21
CA PRO A 299 -3.88 12.00 4.69
C PRO A 299 -3.66 10.59 5.23
N ALA A 300 -2.42 10.19 5.53
CA ALA A 300 -2.12 8.90 6.14
C ALA A 300 -2.80 8.76 7.51
N LEU A 301 -2.76 9.80 8.33
CA LEU A 301 -3.41 9.81 9.63
C LEU A 301 -4.94 9.61 9.51
N TYR A 302 -5.58 10.25 8.53
CA TYR A 302 -7.00 10.05 8.26
C TYR A 302 -7.28 8.61 7.79
N ARG A 303 -6.46 8.05 6.89
CA ARG A 303 -6.61 6.66 6.46
C ARG A 303 -6.50 5.68 7.62
N ILE A 304 -5.53 5.88 8.50
CA ILE A 304 -5.34 5.02 9.69
C ILE A 304 -6.53 5.13 10.63
N ARG A 305 -6.96 6.35 10.96
CA ARG A 305 -8.11 6.58 11.86
C ARG A 305 -9.41 6.01 11.31
N TYR A 306 -9.64 6.15 10.00
CA TYR A 306 -10.84 5.61 9.37
C TYR A 306 -10.68 4.15 8.94
N GLN A 307 -9.61 3.48 9.38
CA GLN A 307 -9.31 2.08 9.06
C GLN A 307 -9.35 1.78 7.55
N TYR A 308 -8.91 2.76 6.76
CA TYR A 308 -8.89 2.67 5.32
C TYR A 308 -7.67 1.88 4.87
N HIS A 309 -7.89 0.76 4.20
CA HIS A 309 -6.80 -0.09 3.72
C HIS A 309 -6.34 0.37 2.34
N ILE A 310 -5.04 0.64 2.21
CA ILE A 310 -4.43 0.87 0.91
C ILE A 310 -4.09 -0.49 0.30
N GLU A 311 -4.62 -0.75 -0.89
CA GLU A 311 -4.13 -1.88 -1.69
C GLU A 311 -2.89 -1.45 -2.45
N GLY A 312 -1.79 -2.17 -2.27
CA GLY A 312 -0.56 -1.94 -3.01
C GLY A 312 0.44 -3.08 -2.79
N ASN A 313 1.22 -3.36 -3.82
CA ASN A 313 2.31 -4.33 -3.72
C ASN A 313 3.62 -3.71 -3.23
N ILE A 314 3.54 -2.48 -2.68
CA ILE A 314 4.69 -1.65 -2.29
C ILE A 314 5.51 -2.32 -1.21
N LEU A 315 4.85 -2.89 -0.20
CA LEU A 315 5.52 -3.62 0.87
C LEU A 315 6.38 -4.78 0.32
N ASN A 316 5.82 -5.57 -0.62
CA ASN A 316 6.55 -6.66 -1.26
C ASN A 316 7.68 -6.18 -2.19
N MET A 317 7.63 -4.93 -2.65
CA MET A 317 8.72 -4.34 -3.43
C MET A 317 9.85 -3.82 -2.54
N ILE A 318 9.52 -3.26 -1.37
CA ILE A 318 10.50 -2.63 -0.47
C ILE A 318 11.22 -3.63 0.40
N LEU A 319 10.49 -4.55 1.06
CA LEU A 319 11.07 -5.46 2.02
C LEU A 319 12.23 -6.31 1.50
N PRO A 320 12.23 -6.85 0.26
CA PRO A 320 13.35 -7.64 -0.24
C PRO A 320 14.63 -6.86 -0.45
N HIS A 321 14.54 -5.54 -0.71
CA HIS A 321 15.67 -4.71 -1.11
C HIS A 321 16.04 -3.66 -0.06
N HIS A 322 15.08 -3.16 0.72
CA HIS A 322 15.25 -2.04 1.64
C HIS A 322 14.70 -2.34 3.04
N SER A 323 14.77 -3.59 3.49
CA SER A 323 14.28 -4.01 4.82
C SER A 323 14.93 -3.23 5.96
N TYR A 324 16.23 -2.89 5.84
CA TYR A 324 16.93 -2.10 6.84
C TYR A 324 16.37 -0.67 6.93
N LEU A 325 16.15 0.00 5.80
CA LEU A 325 15.56 1.32 5.76
C LEU A 325 14.12 1.31 6.31
N PHE A 326 13.36 0.26 6.03
CA PHE A 326 12.02 0.07 6.56
C PHE A 326 12.04 -0.01 8.10
N GLU A 327 12.95 -0.77 8.69
CA GLU A 327 13.09 -0.87 10.15
C GLU A 327 13.55 0.45 10.78
N ILE A 328 14.46 1.19 10.15
CA ILE A 328 14.84 2.53 10.61
C ILE A 328 13.62 3.46 10.59
N THR A 329 12.86 3.47 9.48
CA THR A 329 11.65 4.28 9.34
C THR A 329 10.66 3.94 10.44
N ARG A 330 10.42 2.67 10.72
CA ARG A 330 9.54 2.21 11.79
C ARG A 330 9.95 2.76 13.17
N HIS A 331 11.23 2.74 13.48
CA HIS A 331 11.73 3.31 14.73
C HIS A 331 11.65 4.85 14.74
N ALA A 332 11.85 5.49 13.60
CA ALA A 332 11.74 6.93 13.48
C ALA A 332 10.31 7.44 13.70
N MET A 333 9.31 6.62 13.32
CA MET A 333 7.89 6.98 13.43
C MET A 333 7.29 6.86 14.84
N VAL A 334 7.99 6.28 15.81
CA VAL A 334 7.50 6.11 17.20
C VAL A 334 6.96 7.41 17.80
N PRO A 335 7.62 8.58 17.71
CA PRO A 335 7.07 9.83 18.25
C PRO A 335 5.74 10.26 17.63
N PHE A 336 5.52 9.92 16.37
CA PHE A 336 4.25 10.18 15.67
C PHE A 336 3.14 9.24 16.18
N GLU A 337 3.43 7.95 16.31
CA GLU A 337 2.49 6.97 16.83
C GLU A 337 2.06 7.30 18.28
N GLU A 338 3.01 7.70 19.12
CA GLU A 338 2.74 8.11 20.51
C GLU A 338 1.88 9.37 20.60
N MET A 339 2.18 10.38 19.76
CA MET A 339 1.46 11.66 19.77
C MET A 339 0.00 11.53 19.33
N PHE A 340 -0.26 10.68 18.35
CA PHE A 340 -1.60 10.50 17.79
C PHE A 340 -2.32 9.26 18.32
N HIS A 341 -1.70 8.48 19.22
CA HIS A 341 -2.23 7.24 19.81
C HIS A 341 -2.69 6.22 18.75
N ILE A 342 -1.88 6.03 17.72
CA ILE A 342 -2.14 5.12 16.60
C ILE A 342 -1.00 4.14 16.40
N LEU A 343 -1.27 3.06 15.65
CA LEU A 343 -0.24 2.19 15.08
C LEU A 343 -0.28 2.35 13.57
N ILE A 344 0.89 2.60 12.97
CA ILE A 344 0.99 2.78 11.53
C ILE A 344 1.00 1.40 10.84
N PRO A 345 0.05 1.11 9.94
CA PRO A 345 0.06 -0.12 9.15
C PRO A 345 1.34 -0.25 8.30
N GLN A 346 1.73 -1.48 8.00
CA GLN A 346 2.96 -1.75 7.25
C GLN A 346 2.95 -1.13 5.85
N GLU A 347 1.81 -1.05 5.21
CA GLU A 347 1.63 -0.42 3.91
C GLU A 347 1.91 1.08 3.95
N GLU A 348 1.37 1.79 4.95
CA GLU A 348 1.66 3.23 5.16
C GLU A 348 3.13 3.43 5.53
N MET A 349 3.69 2.56 6.36
CA MET A 349 5.11 2.59 6.72
C MET A 349 6.00 2.42 5.48
N ALA A 350 5.60 1.58 4.52
CA ALA A 350 6.31 1.38 3.28
C ALA A 350 6.35 2.67 2.42
N TYR A 351 5.24 3.41 2.33
CA TYR A 351 5.23 4.70 1.63
C TYR A 351 6.15 5.74 2.29
N ILE A 352 6.16 5.81 3.62
CA ILE A 352 7.06 6.71 4.36
C ILE A 352 8.52 6.29 4.13
N THR A 353 8.79 4.98 4.06
CA THR A 353 10.11 4.44 3.74
C THR A 353 10.57 4.89 2.35
N ILE A 354 9.68 4.85 1.35
CA ILE A 354 9.97 5.35 0.00
C ILE A 354 10.28 6.86 0.03
N LEU A 355 9.53 7.63 0.80
CA LEU A 355 9.78 9.05 0.93
C LEU A 355 11.19 9.33 1.43
N PHE A 356 11.60 8.72 2.55
CA PHE A 356 12.96 8.87 3.07
C PHE A 356 14.01 8.32 2.11
N GLY A 357 13.81 7.14 1.54
CA GLY A 357 14.73 6.54 0.57
C GLY A 357 14.91 7.39 -0.68
N GLY A 358 13.85 8.00 -1.19
CA GLY A 358 13.90 8.92 -2.33
C GLY A 358 14.73 10.17 -2.02
N TRP A 359 14.58 10.76 -0.84
CA TRP A 359 15.39 11.90 -0.41
C TRP A 359 16.84 11.52 -0.19
N MET A 360 17.12 10.37 0.44
CA MET A 360 18.48 9.86 0.58
C MET A 360 19.15 9.60 -0.76
N THR A 361 18.42 9.08 -1.75
CA THR A 361 18.90 8.88 -3.12
C THR A 361 19.22 10.22 -3.78
N LYS A 362 18.32 11.21 -3.64
CA LYS A 362 18.49 12.56 -4.19
C LYS A 362 19.77 13.24 -3.67
N GLU A 363 20.10 13.01 -2.41
CA GLU A 363 21.28 13.59 -1.76
C GLU A 363 22.52 12.68 -1.84
N GLY A 364 22.44 11.51 -2.49
CA GLY A 364 23.53 10.56 -2.64
C GLY A 364 23.95 9.87 -1.34
N THR A 365 23.02 9.81 -0.36
CA THR A 365 23.30 9.25 0.97
C THR A 365 22.77 7.83 1.17
N LEU A 366 21.96 7.32 0.23
CA LEU A 366 21.39 5.97 0.32
C LEU A 366 22.47 4.87 0.28
N ASP A 367 23.49 5.04 -0.54
CA ASP A 367 24.59 4.10 -0.68
C ASP A 367 25.36 3.86 0.64
N PHE A 368 25.33 4.84 1.56
CA PHE A 368 25.93 4.66 2.90
C PHE A 368 25.16 3.66 3.75
N LEU A 369 23.84 3.52 3.58
CA LEU A 369 23.03 2.53 4.28
C LEU A 369 23.11 1.14 3.63
N GLU A 370 23.30 1.08 2.32
CA GLU A 370 23.40 -0.18 1.58
C GLU A 370 24.79 -0.81 1.70
N LYS A 371 25.83 -0.02 1.93
CA LYS A 371 27.14 -0.54 2.30
C LYS A 371 27.08 -1.06 3.72
N LYS A 372 27.06 -2.39 3.85
CA LYS A 372 27.20 -3.04 5.15
C LYS A 372 28.45 -2.50 5.84
N ARG A 373 28.27 -1.99 7.07
CA ARG A 373 29.46 -1.59 7.88
C ARG A 373 30.36 -2.78 8.06
N ARG A 374 31.65 -2.59 7.80
CA ARG A 374 32.66 -3.64 7.89
C ARG A 374 33.00 -3.86 9.35
N ALA A 375 32.80 -5.09 9.81
CA ALA A 375 33.07 -5.49 11.18
C ALA A 375 34.26 -6.48 11.24
N ILE A 376 35.07 -6.35 12.26
CA ILE A 376 36.05 -7.35 12.60
C ILE A 376 35.82 -7.89 14.01
N VAL A 377 36.26 -9.12 14.26
CA VAL A 377 36.12 -9.77 15.56
C VAL A 377 37.51 -9.96 16.14
N VAL A 378 37.73 -9.49 17.37
CA VAL A 378 39.00 -9.69 18.08
C VAL A 378 38.76 -10.55 19.31
N CYS A 379 39.41 -11.72 19.36
CA CYS A 379 39.22 -12.68 20.44
C CYS A 379 40.54 -13.29 20.84
N THR A 380 40.76 -13.38 22.17
CA THR A 380 41.98 -13.95 22.75
C THR A 380 41.87 -15.45 23.09
N ASN A 381 40.70 -16.05 22.93
CA ASN A 381 40.37 -17.39 23.46
C ASN A 381 40.68 -18.56 22.50
N GLY A 382 41.58 -18.35 21.53
CA GLY A 382 42.00 -19.41 20.59
C GLY A 382 41.12 -19.49 19.33
N ILE A 383 41.67 -20.16 18.30
CA ILE A 383 41.11 -20.17 16.93
C ILE A 383 39.67 -20.72 16.86
N SER A 384 39.37 -21.80 17.57
CA SER A 384 38.06 -22.44 17.53
C SER A 384 36.97 -21.56 18.14
N ILE A 385 37.24 -20.89 19.25
CA ILE A 385 36.29 -19.98 19.90
C ILE A 385 36.13 -18.71 19.08
N SER A 386 37.21 -18.19 18.51
CA SER A 386 37.17 -17.01 17.63
C SER A 386 36.31 -17.26 16.38
N ASN A 387 36.44 -18.42 15.74
CA ASN A 387 35.66 -18.80 14.58
C ASN A 387 34.19 -19.03 14.95
N PHE A 388 33.90 -19.68 16.07
CA PHE A 388 32.51 -19.85 16.53
C PHE A 388 31.85 -18.48 16.81
N LEU A 389 32.56 -17.61 17.51
CA LEU A 389 32.08 -16.25 17.80
C LEU A 389 31.85 -15.44 16.52
N PHE A 390 32.77 -15.52 15.57
CA PHE A 390 32.61 -14.89 14.25
C PHE A 390 31.37 -15.35 13.52
N LEU A 391 31.12 -16.65 13.48
CA LEU A 391 29.91 -17.19 12.85
C LEU A 391 28.62 -16.78 13.57
N LYS A 392 28.62 -16.79 14.89
CA LYS A 392 27.45 -16.38 15.69
C LYS A 392 27.15 -14.88 15.58
N LEU A 393 28.18 -14.05 15.53
CA LEU A 393 27.99 -12.60 15.29
C LEU A 393 27.52 -12.33 13.88
N LYS A 394 28.02 -13.04 12.88
CA LYS A 394 27.55 -12.93 11.50
C LYS A 394 26.07 -13.35 11.33
N GLU A 395 25.61 -14.33 12.12
CA GLU A 395 24.24 -14.78 12.20
C GLU A 395 23.34 -13.76 12.93
N ALA A 396 23.86 -13.17 14.02
CA ALA A 396 23.15 -12.23 14.87
C ALA A 396 23.04 -10.80 14.29
N PHE A 397 23.99 -10.40 13.44
CA PHE A 397 24.07 -9.06 12.83
C PHE A 397 24.21 -9.18 11.30
N PRO A 398 23.18 -9.61 10.58
CA PRO A 398 23.22 -9.80 9.13
C PRO A 398 23.42 -8.48 8.36
N GLU A 399 23.21 -7.34 9.01
CA GLU A 399 23.41 -5.99 8.50
C GLU A 399 24.91 -5.58 8.45
N LEU A 400 25.78 -6.33 9.12
CA LEU A 400 27.23 -6.08 9.10
C LEU A 400 27.97 -7.03 8.14
N GLU A 401 28.99 -6.52 7.50
CA GLU A 401 29.98 -7.31 6.74
C GLU A 401 31.13 -7.71 7.65
N PHE A 402 31.12 -8.94 8.16
CA PHE A 402 32.18 -9.46 8.97
C PHE A 402 33.37 -9.87 8.09
N LEU A 403 34.49 -9.12 8.17
CA LEU A 403 35.67 -9.31 7.33
C LEU A 403 36.55 -10.48 7.80
N CYS A 404 36.88 -10.51 9.08
CA CYS A 404 37.74 -11.53 9.65
C CYS A 404 37.63 -11.61 11.17
N SER A 405 38.21 -12.70 11.73
CA SER A 405 38.47 -12.87 13.15
C SER A 405 39.97 -12.81 13.38
N LEU A 406 40.39 -12.00 14.35
CA LEU A 406 41.79 -11.69 14.65
C LEU A 406 42.11 -11.98 16.11
N SER A 407 43.37 -12.31 16.41
CA SER A 407 43.93 -12.23 17.75
C SER A 407 44.29 -10.77 18.11
N SER A 408 44.48 -10.44 19.39
CA SER A 408 44.88 -9.10 19.79
C SER A 408 46.22 -8.66 19.13
N ARG A 409 47.14 -9.57 18.87
CA ARG A 409 48.38 -9.24 18.17
C ARG A 409 48.13 -8.91 16.71
N GLN A 410 47.34 -9.72 16.02
CA GLN A 410 46.99 -9.51 14.62
C GLN A 410 46.16 -8.23 14.42
N PHE A 411 45.39 -7.82 15.41
CA PHE A 411 44.63 -6.59 15.35
C PHE A 411 45.53 -5.35 15.17
N TYR A 412 46.61 -5.22 15.89
CA TYR A 412 47.53 -4.09 15.77
C TYR A 412 48.35 -4.10 14.46
N GLU A 413 48.41 -5.22 13.77
CA GLU A 413 49.03 -5.38 12.45
C GLU A 413 48.01 -5.26 11.29
N TYR A 414 46.74 -5.09 11.62
CA TYR A 414 45.65 -5.06 10.62
C TYR A 414 45.44 -3.64 10.08
N HIS A 415 45.73 -3.45 8.78
CA HIS A 415 45.73 -2.13 8.13
C HIS A 415 44.54 -1.92 7.17
N LYS A 416 43.63 -2.90 7.02
CA LYS A 416 42.43 -2.70 6.20
C LYS A 416 41.38 -1.91 6.96
N GLU A 417 40.61 -1.10 6.24
CA GLU A 417 39.54 -0.31 6.81
C GLU A 417 38.40 -1.18 7.36
N TYR A 418 37.91 -0.84 8.53
CA TYR A 418 36.74 -1.40 9.19
C TYR A 418 36.05 -0.31 9.98
N ASP A 419 34.74 -0.49 10.22
CA ASP A 419 33.85 0.53 10.79
C ASP A 419 33.47 0.19 12.24
N VAL A 420 33.54 -1.10 12.65
CA VAL A 420 33.19 -1.59 13.99
C VAL A 420 34.08 -2.75 14.37
N VAL A 421 34.48 -2.81 15.66
CA VAL A 421 35.21 -3.95 16.23
C VAL A 421 34.40 -4.63 17.35
N PHE A 422 34.23 -5.93 17.24
CA PHE A 422 33.68 -6.78 18.31
C PHE A 422 34.85 -7.42 19.05
N ALA A 423 35.04 -7.13 20.34
CA ALA A 423 36.19 -7.61 21.06
C ALA A 423 35.82 -8.26 22.40
N THR A 424 36.51 -9.35 22.74
CA THR A 424 36.48 -9.99 24.06
C THR A 424 37.45 -9.35 25.06
N VAL A 425 38.22 -8.37 24.63
CA VAL A 425 39.20 -7.60 25.42
C VAL A 425 39.11 -6.13 25.08
N HIS A 426 39.55 -5.27 26.00
CA HIS A 426 39.65 -3.85 25.68
C HIS A 426 40.81 -3.63 24.70
N LEU A 427 40.55 -2.87 23.64
CA LEU A 427 41.52 -2.50 22.59
C LEU A 427 41.65 -0.98 22.57
N ASP A 428 42.89 -0.53 22.34
CA ASP A 428 43.13 0.90 22.08
C ASP A 428 42.85 1.17 20.60
N THR A 429 41.69 1.72 20.32
CA THR A 429 41.21 2.02 18.96
C THR A 429 40.30 3.23 18.96
N ALA A 430 40.38 4.05 17.90
CA ALA A 430 39.48 5.18 17.65
C ALA A 430 38.13 4.76 17.05
N VAL A 431 38.00 3.51 16.62
CA VAL A 431 36.75 2.98 16.02
C VAL A 431 35.84 2.45 17.13
N PRO A 432 34.50 2.58 17.00
CA PRO A 432 33.55 2.06 17.97
C PRO A 432 33.77 0.59 18.29
N GLN A 433 34.01 0.29 19.59
CA GLN A 433 34.20 -1.05 20.10
C GLN A 433 32.97 -1.56 20.80
N LEU A 434 32.50 -2.74 20.42
CA LEU A 434 31.47 -3.49 21.09
C LEU A 434 32.09 -4.58 21.96
N SER A 435 31.99 -4.43 23.29
CA SER A 435 32.55 -5.39 24.23
C SER A 435 31.69 -6.64 24.34
N LEU A 436 32.30 -7.79 24.15
CA LEU A 436 31.68 -9.12 24.29
C LEU A 436 31.95 -9.76 25.66
N ILE A 437 32.57 -9.03 26.61
CA ILE A 437 33.00 -9.57 27.92
C ILE A 437 31.80 -9.93 28.81
N HIS A 438 30.64 -9.31 28.57
CA HIS A 438 29.44 -9.44 29.44
C HIS A 438 28.23 -10.07 28.75
N ILE A 439 28.41 -10.87 27.70
CA ILE A 439 27.33 -11.62 27.10
C ILE A 439 27.07 -12.89 27.92
N SER A 440 26.43 -12.75 29.08
CA SER A 440 25.87 -13.87 29.86
C SER A 440 24.36 -14.03 29.74
N GLU A 441 23.67 -13.09 29.04
CA GLU A 441 22.22 -13.17 28.73
C GLU A 441 21.92 -12.47 27.39
N PRO A 442 20.83 -12.81 26.67
CA PRO A 442 20.51 -12.28 25.34
C PRO A 442 19.94 -10.86 25.41
N THR A 443 20.68 -9.94 25.97
CA THR A 443 20.41 -8.50 25.90
C THR A 443 21.39 -7.84 24.96
N ARG A 444 20.90 -6.93 24.10
CA ARG A 444 21.69 -6.18 23.09
C ARG A 444 22.96 -5.59 23.71
N PRO A 445 24.13 -5.69 23.02
CA PRO A 445 25.38 -5.10 23.52
C PRO A 445 25.23 -3.60 23.74
N ARG A 446 25.66 -3.11 24.91
CA ARG A 446 25.74 -1.67 25.19
C ARG A 446 26.98 -1.07 24.51
N LEU A 447 26.80 0.04 23.80
CA LEU A 447 27.89 0.90 23.35
C LEU A 447 28.63 1.44 24.59
N ILE A 448 29.92 1.21 24.66
CA ILE A 448 30.79 1.89 25.62
C ILE A 448 31.27 3.16 24.91
N SER A 449 30.90 4.31 25.47
CA SER A 449 31.29 5.66 25.06
C SER A 449 32.78 5.91 25.33
#